data_546897012fc407175323083733aef2b1
#
_entry.id   546897012fc407175323083733aef2b1
#
_cell.length_a   1.000
_cell.length_b   1.000
_cell.length_c   1.000
_cell.angle_alpha   90.00
_cell.angle_beta   90.00
_cell.angle_gamma   90.00
#
_symmetry.space_group_name_H-M   'P 1'
#
loop_
_entity.id
_entity.type
_entity.pdbx_description
1 polymer ?
#
loop_
_entity_poly.entity_id
_entity_poly.type
_entity_poly.pdbx_seq_one_letter_code
_entity_poly.pdbx_strand_id
1 'polypeptide(L)'
;ADPVLGEQNRSLGGVPPITSALDRTLEYVRTGVPLDRRLRVTVRSHTERPRMLRFRTLIPPGVRGEGLPDSLLLAPGATSELYITLKGQLAAGRHEFGVGVESEGTIFVEGFATIEYPHIRPQRMYRQSAAYLQAVPVNIPRGLRVAYVRGVSDASAPVLSQLEIPLTTLEADQLPLLDLTQYSTVVIGPRAYETSAELRAANPRLFEWVRGGGTLVVQYGQFEMAQPGMMPHPVEFSRPAARVTREDAAVRVLDAQSKLLRWPNRITDADWSDWVQERALYMPSTIDERYRTPLAMQDPEEPEQRGAILDLPMGRGRYVYTSLSLFRQLPSGVPGGARLFVN
;
A
#
# COMPACT_ATOMS: atom_id res chain seq x y z
N ALA A 1 20.84 -13.91 37.65
CA ALA A 1 21.59 -13.47 36.46
C ALA A 1 21.71 -14.66 35.47
N ASP A 2 21.51 -14.43 34.22
CA ASP A 2 21.73 -15.45 33.20
C ASP A 2 23.24 -15.71 33.06
N PRO A 3 23.72 -16.96 33.17
CA PRO A 3 25.17 -17.24 33.16
C PRO A 3 25.84 -16.89 31.82
N VAL A 4 25.10 -16.69 30.75
CA VAL A 4 25.58 -16.33 29.41
C VAL A 4 25.42 -14.85 29.12
N LEU A 5 24.28 -14.25 29.53
CA LEU A 5 23.90 -12.85 29.23
C LEU A 5 24.18 -11.88 30.38
N GLY A 6 24.64 -12.38 31.55
CA GLY A 6 24.92 -11.57 32.70
C GLY A 6 23.68 -10.96 33.38
N GLU A 7 23.85 -9.80 34.01
CA GLU A 7 22.78 -9.07 34.66
C GLU A 7 21.96 -8.27 33.63
N GLN A 8 20.67 -8.57 33.52
CA GLN A 8 19.75 -7.86 32.62
C GLN A 8 18.92 -6.84 33.41
N ASN A 9 19.18 -5.58 33.20
CA ASN A 9 18.37 -4.48 33.73
C ASN A 9 17.17 -4.25 32.79
N ARG A 10 15.95 -4.53 33.24
CA ARG A 10 14.70 -4.20 32.53
C ARG A 10 14.07 -2.98 33.18
N SER A 11 13.75 -1.96 32.40
CA SER A 11 12.99 -0.82 32.89
C SER A 11 11.57 -1.24 33.23
N LEU A 12 11.06 -0.86 34.40
CA LEU A 12 9.65 -0.99 34.73
C LEU A 12 8.87 0.01 33.87
N GLY A 13 7.93 -0.48 33.09
CA GLY A 13 7.01 0.34 32.30
C GLY A 13 5.57 0.01 32.68
N GLY A 14 4.76 1.04 32.99
CA GLY A 14 3.32 0.87 33.16
C GLY A 14 2.64 0.53 31.84
N VAL A 15 1.53 -0.19 31.91
CA VAL A 15 0.63 -0.43 30.77
C VAL A 15 -0.80 -0.08 31.21
N PRO A 16 -1.68 0.38 30.32
CA PRO A 16 -3.09 0.55 30.64
C PRO A 16 -3.69 -0.76 31.17
N PRO A 17 -4.58 -0.71 32.15
CA PRO A 17 -5.23 -1.90 32.69
C PRO A 17 -5.96 -2.73 31.64
N ILE A 18 -6.53 -2.04 30.65
CA ILE A 18 -7.14 -2.63 29.44
C ILE A 18 -6.50 -1.98 28.23
N THR A 19 -6.20 -2.78 27.22
CA THR A 19 -5.76 -2.27 25.92
C THR A 19 -6.73 -2.72 24.84
N SER A 20 -6.90 -1.85 23.83
CA SER A 20 -7.63 -2.17 22.61
C SER A 20 -6.75 -1.86 21.38
N ALA A 21 -6.90 -2.62 20.32
CA ALA A 21 -6.19 -2.43 19.06
C ALA A 21 -7.04 -2.87 17.87
N LEU A 22 -6.94 -2.12 16.78
CA LEU A 22 -7.45 -2.54 15.48
C LEU A 22 -6.36 -3.26 14.69
N ASP A 23 -6.74 -4.21 13.85
CA ASP A 23 -5.83 -5.00 13.01
C ASP A 23 -5.15 -4.16 11.91
N ARG A 24 -5.66 -2.98 11.64
CA ARG A 24 -5.12 -2.04 10.65
C ARG A 24 -5.36 -0.59 11.05
N THR A 25 -4.55 0.31 10.53
CA THR A 25 -4.62 1.75 10.78
C THR A 25 -5.18 2.54 9.58
N LEU A 26 -5.27 1.88 8.42
CA LEU A 26 -5.80 2.46 7.18
C LEU A 26 -6.61 1.41 6.43
N GLU A 27 -7.76 1.82 5.92
CA GLU A 27 -8.60 1.03 5.02
C GLU A 27 -9.08 1.90 3.87
N TYR A 28 -8.82 1.48 2.64
CA TYR A 28 -9.35 2.15 1.47
C TYR A 28 -10.79 1.75 1.20
N VAL A 29 -11.60 2.74 0.84
CA VAL A 29 -13.01 2.57 0.50
C VAL A 29 -13.31 3.29 -0.81
N ARG A 30 -14.06 2.66 -1.69
CA ARG A 30 -14.52 3.33 -2.92
C ARG A 30 -15.75 4.17 -2.63
N THR A 31 -15.75 5.45 -3.07
CA THR A 31 -16.97 6.25 -3.02
C THR A 31 -18.01 5.75 -4.01
N GLY A 32 -19.30 5.97 -3.71
CA GLY A 32 -20.39 5.54 -4.58
C GLY A 32 -20.67 4.03 -4.56
N VAL A 33 -19.94 3.26 -3.76
CA VAL A 33 -20.15 1.83 -3.53
C VAL A 33 -20.50 1.63 -2.06
N PRO A 34 -21.49 0.78 -1.73
CA PRO A 34 -21.79 0.46 -0.34
C PRO A 34 -20.57 -0.07 0.39
N LEU A 35 -20.25 0.53 1.53
CA LEU A 35 -19.24 0.03 2.45
C LEU A 35 -19.77 -1.23 3.13
N ASP A 36 -18.99 -2.29 3.11
CA ASP A 36 -19.15 -3.49 3.93
C ASP A 36 -17.73 -3.98 4.28
N ARG A 37 -17.23 -3.59 5.46
CA ARG A 37 -15.86 -3.90 5.90
C ARG A 37 -15.86 -4.46 7.30
N ARG A 38 -15.28 -5.63 7.43
CA ARG A 38 -15.06 -6.30 8.71
C ARG A 38 -13.65 -6.01 9.21
N LEU A 39 -13.57 -5.41 10.42
CA LEU A 39 -12.33 -5.08 11.11
C LEU A 39 -12.25 -5.91 12.39
N ARG A 40 -11.06 -6.37 12.72
CA ARG A 40 -10.79 -7.08 13.97
C ARG A 40 -10.38 -6.09 15.04
N VAL A 41 -11.01 -6.25 16.20
CA VAL A 41 -10.74 -5.53 17.44
C VAL A 41 -10.15 -6.52 18.43
N THR A 42 -8.92 -6.29 18.86
CA THR A 42 -8.28 -7.09 19.91
C THR A 42 -8.34 -6.32 21.22
N VAL A 43 -8.89 -6.91 22.27
CA VAL A 43 -8.88 -6.34 23.62
C VAL A 43 -8.12 -7.25 24.56
N ARG A 44 -7.31 -6.68 25.45
CA ARG A 44 -6.53 -7.44 26.42
C ARG A 44 -6.59 -6.82 27.80
N SER A 45 -6.76 -7.68 28.83
CA SER A 45 -6.65 -7.31 30.24
C SER A 45 -5.22 -7.46 30.73
N HIS A 46 -4.75 -6.46 31.44
CA HIS A 46 -3.47 -6.48 32.16
C HIS A 46 -3.68 -6.42 33.68
N THR A 47 -4.89 -6.77 34.13
CA THR A 47 -5.30 -6.73 35.53
C THR A 47 -5.33 -8.12 36.16
N GLU A 48 -5.27 -8.18 37.47
CA GLU A 48 -5.38 -9.42 38.25
C GLU A 48 -6.82 -9.82 38.58
N ARG A 49 -7.80 -8.98 38.20
CA ARG A 49 -9.23 -9.20 38.44
C ARG A 49 -9.99 -9.20 37.12
N PRO A 50 -11.09 -9.95 37.03
CA PRO A 50 -11.99 -9.86 35.87
C PRO A 50 -12.51 -8.43 35.71
N ARG A 51 -12.66 -7.98 34.46
CA ARG A 51 -13.15 -6.63 34.11
C ARG A 51 -14.36 -6.74 33.19
N MET A 52 -15.42 -6.03 33.57
CA MET A 52 -16.55 -5.81 32.66
C MET A 52 -16.19 -4.68 31.71
N LEU A 53 -16.25 -4.96 30.42
CA LEU A 53 -15.93 -4.05 29.33
C LEU A 53 -17.19 -3.63 28.60
N ARG A 54 -17.31 -2.36 28.24
CA ARG A 54 -18.32 -1.83 27.30
C ARG A 54 -17.62 -1.16 26.15
N PHE A 55 -18.10 -1.38 24.94
CA PHE A 55 -17.47 -0.80 23.75
C PHE A 55 -17.99 0.59 23.45
N ARG A 56 -17.08 1.50 23.08
CA ARG A 56 -17.37 2.85 22.64
C ARG A 56 -16.76 3.02 21.26
N THR A 57 -17.56 3.39 20.29
CA THR A 57 -17.10 3.51 18.91
C THR A 57 -17.17 4.95 18.42
N LEU A 58 -16.12 5.40 17.76
CA LEU A 58 -16.12 6.59 16.93
C LEU A 58 -16.41 6.13 15.50
N ILE A 59 -17.57 6.46 14.95
CA ILE A 59 -18.01 6.06 13.62
C ILE A 59 -18.30 7.29 12.79
N PRO A 60 -17.74 7.40 11.56
CA PRO A 60 -17.99 8.56 10.72
C PRO A 60 -19.46 8.65 10.25
N PRO A 61 -19.95 9.86 9.95
CA PRO A 61 -21.30 10.05 9.42
C PRO A 61 -21.55 9.23 8.15
N GLY A 62 -22.76 8.66 8.03
CA GLY A 62 -23.14 7.81 6.90
C GLY A 62 -22.72 6.34 7.04
N VAL A 63 -22.06 5.98 8.14
CA VAL A 63 -21.63 4.60 8.45
C VAL A 63 -22.28 4.15 9.75
N ARG A 64 -22.56 2.85 9.86
CA ARG A 64 -22.94 2.16 11.10
C ARG A 64 -22.01 1.00 11.36
N GLY A 65 -21.76 0.71 12.63
CA GLY A 65 -20.98 -0.45 13.09
C GLY A 65 -21.87 -1.50 13.71
N GLU A 66 -21.64 -2.75 13.36
CA GLU A 66 -22.41 -3.91 13.85
C GLU A 66 -21.45 -5.01 14.31
N GLY A 67 -21.85 -5.83 15.28
CA GLY A 67 -21.14 -7.08 15.64
C GLY A 67 -20.34 -7.03 16.94
N LEU A 68 -20.11 -5.86 17.54
CA LEU A 68 -19.58 -5.82 18.90
C LEU A 68 -20.68 -6.12 19.92
N PRO A 69 -20.40 -6.88 20.99
CA PRO A 69 -21.36 -7.11 22.05
C PRO A 69 -21.53 -5.84 22.90
N ASP A 70 -22.67 -5.69 23.56
CA ASP A 70 -22.93 -4.57 24.47
C ASP A 70 -21.94 -4.55 25.63
N SER A 71 -21.56 -5.74 26.11
CA SER A 71 -20.56 -5.91 27.16
C SER A 71 -19.80 -7.24 27.05
N LEU A 72 -18.61 -7.28 27.62
CA LEU A 72 -17.74 -8.45 27.68
C LEU A 72 -17.10 -8.55 29.06
N LEU A 73 -17.25 -9.68 29.72
CA LEU A 73 -16.46 -9.97 30.92
C LEU A 73 -15.12 -10.58 30.49
N LEU A 74 -14.04 -9.85 30.74
CA LEU A 74 -12.68 -10.28 30.38
C LEU A 74 -11.93 -10.74 31.64
N ALA A 75 -11.45 -11.99 31.60
CA ALA A 75 -10.69 -12.59 32.70
C ALA A 75 -9.31 -11.93 32.87
N PRO A 76 -8.65 -12.07 34.04
CA PRO A 76 -7.31 -11.57 34.27
C PRO A 76 -6.32 -12.06 33.22
N GLY A 77 -5.51 -11.15 32.64
CA GLY A 77 -4.51 -11.46 31.64
C GLY A 77 -5.04 -11.97 30.29
N ALA A 78 -6.35 -12.12 30.13
CA ALA A 78 -6.97 -12.67 28.92
C ALA A 78 -6.93 -11.67 27.76
N THR A 79 -6.93 -12.23 26.55
CA THR A 79 -7.10 -11.51 25.28
C THR A 79 -8.36 -12.02 24.59
N SER A 80 -9.15 -11.13 24.03
CA SER A 80 -10.32 -11.47 23.21
C SER A 80 -10.22 -10.79 21.85
N GLU A 81 -10.52 -11.54 20.79
CA GLU A 81 -10.66 -11.04 19.43
C GLU A 81 -12.13 -10.91 19.08
N LEU A 82 -12.52 -9.74 18.68
CA LEU A 82 -13.88 -9.38 18.29
C LEU A 82 -13.86 -8.79 16.89
N TYR A 83 -15.03 -8.67 16.29
CA TYR A 83 -15.15 -8.11 14.96
C TYR A 83 -16.24 -7.05 14.95
N ILE A 84 -15.93 -5.94 14.28
CA ILE A 84 -16.91 -4.92 13.91
C ILE A 84 -17.05 -4.87 12.40
N THR A 85 -18.28 -4.87 11.92
CA THR A 85 -18.59 -4.69 10.50
C THR A 85 -19.11 -3.27 10.30
N LEU A 86 -18.40 -2.51 9.48
CA LEU A 86 -18.78 -1.14 9.10
C LEU A 86 -19.60 -1.21 7.81
N LYS A 87 -20.82 -0.64 7.83
CA LYS A 87 -21.72 -0.59 6.69
C LYS A 87 -22.22 0.83 6.45
N GLY A 88 -22.38 1.21 5.19
CA GLY A 88 -22.92 2.54 4.84
C GLY A 88 -22.32 3.09 3.57
N GLN A 89 -22.14 4.40 3.52
CA GLN A 89 -21.49 5.11 2.42
C GLN A 89 -20.66 6.27 2.97
N LEU A 90 -19.53 6.53 2.33
CA LEU A 90 -18.65 7.64 2.69
C LEU A 90 -18.50 8.61 1.51
N ALA A 91 -18.51 9.90 1.81
CA ALA A 91 -18.05 10.92 0.89
C ALA A 91 -16.53 10.79 0.67
N ALA A 92 -16.01 11.33 -0.44
CA ALA A 92 -14.56 11.35 -0.67
C ALA A 92 -13.83 12.08 0.47
N GLY A 93 -12.72 11.52 0.89
CA GLY A 93 -11.90 12.08 1.97
C GLY A 93 -11.43 11.06 2.98
N ARG A 94 -10.78 11.54 4.02
CA ARG A 94 -10.22 10.75 5.12
C ARG A 94 -11.15 10.84 6.33
N HIS A 95 -11.65 9.71 6.80
CA HIS A 95 -12.59 9.61 7.90
C HIS A 95 -11.98 8.77 9.02
N GLU A 96 -12.07 9.27 10.25
CA GLU A 96 -11.58 8.54 11.41
C GLU A 96 -12.63 7.54 11.90
N PHE A 97 -12.17 6.36 12.25
CA PHE A 97 -12.91 5.29 12.92
C PHE A 97 -12.12 4.83 14.14
N GLY A 98 -12.79 4.59 15.27
CA GLY A 98 -12.10 4.13 16.48
C GLY A 98 -12.97 3.24 17.35
N VAL A 99 -12.29 2.41 18.16
CA VAL A 99 -12.94 1.55 19.16
C VAL A 99 -12.25 1.75 20.50
N GLY A 100 -12.95 2.42 21.42
CA GLY A 100 -12.58 2.50 22.83
C GLY A 100 -13.27 1.41 23.66
N VAL A 101 -12.70 1.15 24.81
CA VAL A 101 -13.22 0.19 25.79
C VAL A 101 -13.39 0.89 27.14
N GLU A 102 -14.61 0.95 27.63
CA GLU A 102 -14.92 1.49 28.95
C GLU A 102 -14.90 0.37 29.99
N SER A 103 -14.18 0.60 31.10
CA SER A 103 -14.20 -0.25 32.29
C SER A 103 -14.07 0.61 33.55
N GLU A 104 -14.94 0.39 34.53
CA GLU A 104 -14.94 1.14 35.80
C GLU A 104 -14.95 2.66 35.62
N GLY A 105 -15.69 3.17 34.63
CA GLY A 105 -15.82 4.60 34.36
C GLY A 105 -14.64 5.24 33.58
N THR A 106 -13.62 4.46 33.23
CA THR A 106 -12.50 4.91 32.42
C THR A 106 -12.58 4.32 31.01
N ILE A 107 -12.32 5.16 29.99
CA ILE A 107 -12.27 4.74 28.58
C ILE A 107 -10.80 4.53 28.18
N PHE A 108 -10.48 3.36 27.69
CA PHE A 108 -9.18 2.97 27.16
C PHE A 108 -9.27 2.93 25.64
N VAL A 109 -8.41 3.69 24.97
CA VAL A 109 -8.40 3.87 23.51
C VAL A 109 -7.06 3.47 22.89
N GLU A 110 -6.18 2.83 23.66
CA GLU A 110 -4.82 2.54 23.23
C GLU A 110 -4.50 1.05 23.36
N GLY A 111 -3.68 0.59 22.44
CA GLY A 111 -2.94 -0.65 22.53
C GLY A 111 -1.44 -0.39 22.45
N PHE A 112 -0.63 -1.42 22.60
CA PHE A 112 0.80 -1.34 22.36
C PHE A 112 1.34 -2.61 21.70
N ALA A 113 2.42 -2.43 20.94
CA ALA A 113 3.27 -3.52 20.48
C ALA A 113 4.61 -3.44 21.22
N THR A 114 5.15 -4.58 21.61
CA THR A 114 6.51 -4.66 22.15
C THR A 114 7.46 -4.95 21.00
N ILE A 115 8.47 -4.11 20.86
CA ILE A 115 9.60 -4.31 19.94
C ILE A 115 10.73 -4.87 20.78
N GLU A 116 11.09 -6.13 20.55
CA GLU A 116 12.12 -6.83 21.32
C GLU A 116 13.02 -7.60 20.36
N TYR A 117 14.32 -7.31 20.44
CA TYR A 117 15.37 -8.03 19.74
C TYR A 117 16.50 -8.36 20.72
N PRO A 118 17.31 -9.40 20.49
CA PRO A 118 18.37 -9.84 21.42
C PRO A 118 19.39 -8.75 21.78
N HIS A 119 19.56 -7.76 20.90
CA HIS A 119 20.58 -6.70 21.03
C HIS A 119 20.03 -5.33 21.45
N ILE A 120 18.72 -5.21 21.68
CA ILE A 120 18.11 -3.97 22.17
C ILE A 120 17.23 -4.22 23.40
N ARG A 121 17.06 -3.20 24.22
CA ARG A 121 16.07 -3.25 25.30
C ARG A 121 14.67 -3.27 24.71
N PRO A 122 13.73 -4.07 25.27
CA PRO A 122 12.34 -4.05 24.84
C PRO A 122 11.76 -2.63 24.88
N GLN A 123 11.16 -2.22 23.77
CA GLN A 123 10.49 -0.93 23.63
C GLN A 123 8.98 -1.17 23.45
N ARG A 124 8.16 -0.31 24.04
CA ARG A 124 6.71 -0.34 23.82
C ARG A 124 6.31 0.80 22.91
N MET A 125 5.67 0.47 21.81
CA MET A 125 5.11 1.43 20.88
C MET A 125 3.59 1.46 21.10
N TYR A 126 3.11 2.55 21.70
CA TYR A 126 1.68 2.78 21.93
C TYR A 126 1.02 3.28 20.65
N ARG A 127 -0.19 2.80 20.41
CA ARG A 127 -1.02 3.24 19.27
C ARG A 127 -2.47 3.35 19.71
N GLN A 128 -3.15 4.36 19.23
CA GLN A 128 -4.60 4.46 19.42
C GLN A 128 -5.31 3.33 18.68
N SER A 129 -6.39 2.84 19.26
CA SER A 129 -7.31 1.87 18.66
C SER A 129 -8.21 2.59 17.65
N ALA A 130 -7.58 3.20 16.66
CA ALA A 130 -8.18 3.99 15.61
C ALA A 130 -7.61 3.61 14.24
N ALA A 131 -8.41 3.81 13.22
CA ALA A 131 -8.06 3.63 11.83
C ALA A 131 -8.65 4.76 10.99
N TYR A 132 -8.03 5.03 9.85
CA TYR A 132 -8.58 5.93 8.86
C TYR A 132 -9.25 5.13 7.74
N LEU A 133 -10.47 5.51 7.40
CA LEU A 133 -11.16 5.06 6.21
C LEU A 133 -10.89 6.09 5.11
N GLN A 134 -10.03 5.75 4.15
CA GLN A 134 -9.69 6.61 3.03
C GLN A 134 -10.68 6.37 1.89
N ALA A 135 -11.70 7.20 1.78
CA ALA A 135 -12.71 7.11 0.74
C ALA A 135 -12.24 7.80 -0.54
N VAL A 136 -12.11 7.03 -1.63
CA VAL A 136 -11.53 7.49 -2.89
C VAL A 136 -12.53 7.34 -4.05
N PRO A 137 -12.74 8.40 -4.85
CA PRO A 137 -13.53 8.34 -6.07
C PRO A 137 -12.72 7.65 -7.19
N VAL A 138 -12.70 6.33 -7.19
CA VAL A 138 -11.95 5.53 -8.15
C VAL A 138 -12.88 4.62 -8.97
N ASN A 139 -12.75 4.72 -10.31
CA ASN A 139 -13.39 3.82 -11.25
C ASN A 139 -12.44 2.68 -11.59
N ILE A 140 -12.95 1.45 -11.56
CA ILE A 140 -12.20 0.25 -11.93
C ILE A 140 -12.71 -0.26 -13.28
N PRO A 141 -11.80 -0.59 -14.24
CA PRO A 141 -12.21 -1.12 -15.52
C PRO A 141 -12.98 -2.44 -15.38
N ARG A 142 -14.02 -2.61 -16.17
CA ARG A 142 -14.74 -3.90 -16.25
C ARG A 142 -13.82 -4.97 -16.83
N GLY A 143 -13.88 -6.18 -16.26
CA GLY A 143 -13.10 -7.32 -16.72
C GLY A 143 -11.62 -7.28 -16.36
N LEU A 144 -11.20 -6.31 -15.51
CA LEU A 144 -9.86 -6.28 -14.96
C LEU A 144 -9.61 -7.56 -14.14
N ARG A 145 -8.52 -8.25 -14.41
CA ARG A 145 -8.00 -9.40 -13.65
C ARG A 145 -6.50 -9.21 -13.52
N VAL A 146 -6.04 -9.05 -12.30
CA VAL A 146 -4.65 -8.68 -12.02
C VAL A 146 -3.90 -9.86 -11.39
N ALA A 147 -2.77 -10.24 -11.97
CA ALA A 147 -1.74 -11.01 -11.29
C ALA A 147 -0.71 -10.03 -10.70
N TYR A 148 -0.47 -10.08 -9.41
CA TYR A 148 0.45 -9.20 -8.72
C TYR A 148 1.64 -10.00 -8.18
N VAL A 149 2.80 -9.80 -8.77
CA VAL A 149 4.06 -10.39 -8.30
C VAL A 149 4.65 -9.48 -7.22
N ARG A 150 4.86 -10.01 -6.04
CA ARG A 150 5.34 -9.23 -4.90
C ARG A 150 6.73 -8.66 -5.14
N GLY A 151 6.92 -7.44 -4.68
CA GLY A 151 8.21 -6.76 -4.62
C GLY A 151 8.83 -6.77 -3.21
N VAL A 152 9.91 -6.03 -3.07
CA VAL A 152 10.62 -5.88 -1.78
C VAL A 152 9.85 -4.89 -0.90
N SER A 153 9.52 -5.31 0.34
CA SER A 153 8.79 -4.48 1.32
C SER A 153 7.49 -3.88 0.75
N ASP A 154 6.77 -4.66 -0.02
CA ASP A 154 5.64 -4.23 -0.82
C ASP A 154 4.32 -4.33 -0.03
N ALA A 155 3.71 -3.19 0.24
CA ALA A 155 2.40 -3.05 0.88
C ALA A 155 1.28 -2.63 -0.10
N SER A 156 1.53 -2.64 -1.42
CA SER A 156 0.58 -2.16 -2.42
C SER A 156 -0.57 -3.14 -2.66
N ALA A 157 -0.29 -4.44 -2.72
CA ALA A 157 -1.30 -5.46 -3.01
C ALA A 157 -2.48 -5.45 -2.02
N PRO A 158 -2.30 -5.32 -0.69
CA PRO A 158 -3.41 -5.17 0.24
C PRO A 158 -4.31 -3.96 -0.06
N VAL A 159 -3.73 -2.82 -0.44
CA VAL A 159 -4.49 -1.61 -0.79
C VAL A 159 -5.33 -1.82 -2.04
N LEU A 160 -4.76 -2.47 -3.06
CA LEU A 160 -5.50 -2.79 -4.29
C LEU A 160 -6.68 -3.73 -4.00
N SER A 161 -6.50 -4.70 -3.10
CA SER A 161 -7.59 -5.58 -2.65
C SER A 161 -8.68 -4.82 -1.90
N GLN A 162 -8.31 -3.85 -1.05
CA GLN A 162 -9.27 -2.99 -0.36
C GLN A 162 -10.11 -2.15 -1.34
N LEU A 163 -9.53 -1.74 -2.45
CA LEU A 163 -10.23 -1.07 -3.55
C LEU A 163 -11.08 -2.03 -4.41
N GLU A 164 -11.18 -3.31 -4.02
CA GLU A 164 -11.96 -4.35 -4.70
C GLU A 164 -11.47 -4.64 -6.14
N ILE A 165 -10.16 -4.46 -6.37
CA ILE A 165 -9.54 -4.88 -7.63
C ILE A 165 -9.43 -6.41 -7.61
N PRO A 166 -9.91 -7.11 -8.64
CA PRO A 166 -9.75 -8.55 -8.77
C PRO A 166 -8.25 -8.91 -8.90
N LEU A 167 -7.63 -9.27 -7.78
CA LEU A 167 -6.19 -9.42 -7.64
C LEU A 167 -5.83 -10.82 -7.14
N THR A 168 -4.88 -11.47 -7.82
CA THR A 168 -4.19 -12.67 -7.35
C THR A 168 -2.74 -12.32 -7.06
N THR A 169 -2.34 -12.43 -5.81
CA THR A 169 -0.94 -12.21 -5.41
C THR A 169 -0.13 -13.49 -5.66
N LEU A 170 1.04 -13.34 -6.26
CA LEU A 170 1.91 -14.41 -6.69
C LEU A 170 3.34 -14.18 -6.17
N GLU A 171 4.03 -15.28 -5.89
CA GLU A 171 5.48 -15.27 -5.76
C GLU A 171 6.12 -15.46 -7.17
N ALA A 172 7.33 -14.96 -7.37
CA ALA A 172 7.94 -14.93 -8.70
C ALA A 172 8.20 -16.32 -9.30
N ASP A 173 8.44 -17.33 -8.46
CA ASP A 173 8.65 -18.73 -8.83
C ASP A 173 7.40 -19.41 -9.43
N GLN A 174 6.21 -18.83 -9.19
CA GLN A 174 4.95 -19.31 -9.75
C GLN A 174 4.75 -18.90 -11.22
N LEU A 175 5.44 -17.83 -11.67
CA LEU A 175 5.26 -17.27 -13.01
C LEU A 175 5.51 -18.28 -14.16
N PRO A 176 6.53 -19.17 -14.12
CA PRO A 176 6.77 -20.10 -15.21
C PRO A 176 5.61 -21.06 -15.49
N LEU A 177 4.83 -21.40 -14.47
CA LEU A 177 3.71 -22.35 -14.55
C LEU A 177 2.35 -21.66 -14.69
N LEU A 178 2.28 -20.34 -14.50
CA LEU A 178 1.04 -19.60 -14.52
C LEU A 178 0.45 -19.48 -15.92
N ASP A 179 -0.85 -19.75 -16.05
CA ASP A 179 -1.58 -19.41 -17.26
C ASP A 179 -1.88 -17.91 -17.31
N LEU A 180 -1.05 -17.16 -18.02
CA LEU A 180 -1.18 -15.70 -18.15
C LEU A 180 -2.43 -15.27 -18.91
N THR A 181 -3.09 -16.16 -19.66
CA THR A 181 -4.30 -15.80 -20.44
C THR A 181 -5.50 -15.50 -19.54
N GLN A 182 -5.45 -15.95 -18.29
CA GLN A 182 -6.49 -15.65 -17.28
C GLN A 182 -6.46 -14.20 -16.81
N TYR A 183 -5.37 -13.47 -17.06
CA TYR A 183 -5.17 -12.12 -16.57
C TYR A 183 -5.20 -11.11 -17.70
N SER A 184 -5.73 -9.93 -17.42
CA SER A 184 -5.64 -8.77 -18.30
C SER A 184 -4.41 -7.92 -18.00
N THR A 185 -3.93 -7.99 -16.76
CA THR A 185 -2.81 -7.18 -16.27
C THR A 185 -1.92 -8.02 -15.36
N VAL A 186 -0.62 -7.90 -15.56
CA VAL A 186 0.39 -8.38 -14.62
C VAL A 186 1.11 -7.17 -14.03
N VAL A 187 1.18 -7.10 -12.73
CA VAL A 187 1.91 -6.05 -12.00
C VAL A 187 3.12 -6.67 -11.32
N ILE A 188 4.28 -6.11 -11.57
CA ILE A 188 5.52 -6.45 -10.87
C ILE A 188 5.75 -5.41 -9.78
N GLY A 189 5.84 -5.88 -8.55
CA GLY A 189 6.08 -5.05 -7.38
C GLY A 189 7.45 -4.36 -7.38
N PRO A 190 7.65 -3.35 -6.52
CA PRO A 190 8.88 -2.57 -6.50
C PRO A 190 10.10 -3.46 -6.23
N ARG A 191 11.18 -3.25 -6.99
CA ARG A 191 12.46 -3.95 -6.84
C ARG A 191 12.39 -5.49 -6.95
N ALA A 192 11.31 -6.06 -7.48
CA ALA A 192 11.18 -7.50 -7.61
C ALA A 192 12.26 -8.10 -8.52
N TYR A 193 12.66 -7.39 -9.57
CA TYR A 193 13.74 -7.82 -10.47
C TYR A 193 15.12 -7.89 -9.80
N GLU A 194 15.36 -7.09 -8.77
CA GLU A 194 16.60 -7.10 -8.02
C GLU A 194 16.81 -8.45 -7.29
N THR A 195 15.74 -9.01 -6.72
CA THR A 195 15.79 -10.15 -5.81
C THR A 195 15.42 -11.49 -6.43
N SER A 196 14.73 -11.50 -7.60
CA SER A 196 14.26 -12.75 -8.20
C SER A 196 14.91 -13.06 -9.56
N ALA A 197 15.66 -14.17 -9.60
CA ALA A 197 16.20 -14.72 -10.82
C ALA A 197 15.10 -15.35 -11.70
N GLU A 198 14.08 -15.93 -11.07
CA GLU A 198 12.92 -16.55 -11.72
C GLU A 198 12.11 -15.51 -12.49
N LEU A 199 11.90 -14.33 -11.90
CA LEU A 199 11.24 -13.23 -12.57
C LEU A 199 12.04 -12.77 -13.80
N ARG A 200 13.36 -12.60 -13.67
CA ARG A 200 14.23 -12.23 -14.80
C ARG A 200 14.16 -13.27 -15.93
N ALA A 201 14.16 -14.55 -15.59
CA ALA A 201 14.03 -15.63 -16.56
C ALA A 201 12.65 -15.67 -17.24
N ALA A 202 11.60 -15.20 -16.56
CA ALA A 202 10.23 -15.14 -17.09
C ALA A 202 9.98 -13.98 -18.08
N ASN A 203 10.86 -12.98 -18.15
CA ASN A 203 10.68 -11.79 -18.99
C ASN A 203 10.34 -12.05 -20.46
N PRO A 204 11.02 -12.95 -21.18
CA PRO A 204 10.68 -13.22 -22.58
C PRO A 204 9.22 -13.67 -22.74
N ARG A 205 8.72 -14.52 -21.82
CA ARG A 205 7.33 -14.98 -21.80
C ARG A 205 6.35 -13.87 -21.46
N LEU A 206 6.70 -13.00 -20.51
CA LEU A 206 5.89 -11.82 -20.18
C LEU A 206 5.78 -10.87 -21.37
N PHE A 207 6.87 -10.62 -22.07
CA PHE A 207 6.87 -9.75 -23.26
C PHE A 207 6.06 -10.35 -24.42
N GLU A 208 6.12 -11.67 -24.64
CA GLU A 208 5.25 -12.34 -25.60
C GLU A 208 3.77 -12.23 -25.22
N TRP A 209 3.44 -12.43 -23.95
CA TRP A 209 2.08 -12.23 -23.45
C TRP A 209 1.59 -10.79 -23.64
N VAL A 210 2.46 -9.79 -23.44
CA VAL A 210 2.13 -8.39 -23.74
C VAL A 210 1.85 -8.20 -25.22
N ARG A 211 2.70 -8.72 -26.13
CA ARG A 211 2.46 -8.65 -27.59
C ARG A 211 1.12 -9.28 -27.97
N GLY A 212 0.70 -10.29 -27.23
CA GLY A 212 -0.59 -10.98 -27.38
C GLY A 212 -1.81 -10.17 -26.92
N GLY A 213 -1.62 -9.04 -26.17
CA GLY A 213 -2.71 -8.16 -25.72
C GLY A 213 -2.74 -7.90 -24.22
N GLY A 214 -1.83 -8.47 -23.43
CA GLY A 214 -1.73 -8.22 -22.01
C GLY A 214 -1.16 -6.83 -21.65
N THR A 215 -1.40 -6.38 -20.44
CA THR A 215 -0.77 -5.18 -19.87
C THR A 215 0.22 -5.58 -18.80
N LEU A 216 1.49 -5.21 -18.94
CA LEU A 216 2.54 -5.43 -17.94
C LEU A 216 2.91 -4.10 -17.30
N VAL A 217 2.68 -3.97 -16.00
CA VAL A 217 3.07 -2.81 -15.20
C VAL A 217 4.24 -3.20 -14.31
N VAL A 218 5.37 -2.53 -14.47
CA VAL A 218 6.58 -2.75 -13.68
C VAL A 218 6.82 -1.53 -12.81
N GLN A 219 6.76 -1.72 -11.50
CA GLN A 219 7.17 -0.68 -10.56
C GLN A 219 8.70 -0.58 -10.50
N TYR A 220 9.20 0.53 -10.00
CA TYR A 220 10.60 0.86 -10.05
C TYR A 220 11.52 -0.30 -9.62
N GLY A 221 12.60 -0.45 -10.37
CA GLY A 221 13.79 -1.20 -9.99
C GLY A 221 14.97 -0.23 -9.85
N GLN A 222 16.16 -0.78 -9.67
CA GLN A 222 17.39 -0.01 -9.59
C GLN A 222 18.21 -0.17 -10.88
N PHE A 223 19.52 -0.22 -10.75
CA PHE A 223 20.44 -0.27 -11.91
C PHE A 223 20.35 -1.58 -12.71
N GLU A 224 19.78 -2.65 -12.12
CA GLU A 224 19.54 -3.91 -12.82
C GLU A 224 18.59 -3.73 -14.01
N MET A 225 17.70 -2.74 -13.96
CA MET A 225 16.75 -2.47 -15.05
C MET A 225 17.43 -2.01 -16.36
N ALA A 226 18.68 -1.53 -16.30
CA ALA A 226 19.47 -1.21 -17.49
C ALA A 226 20.13 -2.44 -18.14
N GLN A 227 20.06 -3.61 -17.50
CA GLN A 227 20.66 -4.82 -18.06
C GLN A 227 19.84 -5.32 -19.27
N PRO A 228 20.49 -5.94 -20.26
CA PRO A 228 19.81 -6.52 -21.41
C PRO A 228 18.69 -7.47 -21.02
N GLY A 229 17.52 -7.32 -21.63
CA GLY A 229 16.36 -8.19 -21.40
C GLY A 229 15.51 -7.83 -20.18
N MET A 230 15.91 -6.84 -19.36
CA MET A 230 15.09 -6.41 -18.22
C MET A 230 13.93 -5.53 -18.67
N MET A 231 14.17 -4.67 -19.63
CA MET A 231 13.14 -3.83 -20.27
C MET A 231 13.05 -4.14 -21.77
N PRO A 232 11.89 -3.88 -22.40
CA PRO A 232 11.71 -4.14 -23.84
C PRO A 232 12.69 -3.40 -24.74
N HIS A 233 13.09 -2.18 -24.34
CA HIS A 233 14.08 -1.33 -25.01
C HIS A 233 15.04 -0.72 -23.99
N PRO A 234 16.26 -0.37 -24.41
CA PRO A 234 17.30 0.12 -23.51
C PRO A 234 16.90 1.39 -22.76
N VAL A 235 17.34 1.46 -21.53
CA VAL A 235 17.35 2.68 -20.71
C VAL A 235 18.68 2.76 -19.96
N GLU A 236 19.06 3.97 -19.56
CA GLU A 236 20.23 4.18 -18.71
C GLU A 236 19.85 4.95 -17.45
N PHE A 237 20.62 4.76 -16.41
CA PHE A 237 20.47 5.45 -15.14
C PHE A 237 21.73 6.23 -14.84
N SER A 238 21.61 7.50 -14.49
CA SER A 238 22.73 8.31 -13.99
C SER A 238 23.27 7.77 -12.65
N ARG A 239 24.47 8.14 -12.29
CA ARG A 239 25.06 7.86 -10.99
C ARG A 239 25.56 9.17 -10.36
N PRO A 240 24.92 9.62 -9.27
CA PRO A 240 23.78 9.02 -8.55
C PRO A 240 22.52 8.92 -9.41
N ALA A 241 21.62 8.00 -9.04
CA ALA A 241 20.37 7.80 -9.76
C ALA A 241 19.48 9.05 -9.67
N ALA A 242 18.88 9.43 -10.79
CA ALA A 242 17.94 10.54 -10.84
C ALA A 242 16.69 10.22 -10.00
N ARG A 243 16.19 11.22 -9.27
CA ARG A 243 15.04 11.13 -8.40
C ARG A 243 14.39 12.49 -8.24
N VAL A 244 13.17 12.53 -7.73
CA VAL A 244 12.45 13.74 -7.31
C VAL A 244 12.03 13.53 -5.86
N THR A 245 12.72 14.23 -4.96
CA THR A 245 12.63 13.99 -3.50
C THR A 245 11.61 14.87 -2.83
N ARG A 246 11.27 16.00 -3.40
CA ARG A 246 10.27 16.90 -2.82
C ARG A 246 8.86 16.36 -3.03
N GLU A 247 8.13 16.26 -1.93
CA GLU A 247 6.73 15.79 -1.91
C GLU A 247 5.80 16.71 -2.71
N ASP A 248 6.13 18.00 -2.76
CA ASP A 248 5.40 19.08 -3.43
C ASP A 248 5.95 19.44 -4.82
N ALA A 249 6.96 18.72 -5.30
CA ALA A 249 7.52 18.98 -6.63
C ALA A 249 6.43 19.03 -7.70
N ALA A 250 6.50 20.03 -8.57
CA ALA A 250 5.52 20.20 -9.65
C ALA A 250 5.58 19.03 -10.63
N VAL A 251 4.42 18.56 -11.04
CA VAL A 251 4.28 17.53 -12.06
C VAL A 251 3.72 18.16 -13.32
N ARG A 252 4.50 18.12 -14.40
CA ARG A 252 4.11 18.65 -15.70
C ARG A 252 3.62 17.54 -16.60
N VAL A 253 2.37 17.63 -17.07
CA VAL A 253 1.82 16.70 -18.05
C VAL A 253 2.34 17.03 -19.44
N LEU A 254 3.07 16.10 -20.05
CA LEU A 254 3.61 16.21 -21.42
C LEU A 254 2.63 15.68 -22.46
N ASP A 255 1.89 14.64 -22.14
CA ASP A 255 0.87 14.05 -23.00
C ASP A 255 -0.49 14.02 -22.26
N ALA A 256 -1.28 15.06 -22.46
CA ALA A 256 -2.63 15.16 -21.90
C ALA A 256 -3.63 14.15 -22.51
N GLN A 257 -3.27 13.43 -23.59
CA GLN A 257 -4.08 12.39 -24.20
C GLN A 257 -3.70 10.97 -23.73
N SER A 258 -2.65 10.86 -22.91
CA SER A 258 -2.23 9.56 -22.37
C SER A 258 -3.39 8.87 -21.63
N LYS A 259 -3.67 7.61 -22.01
CA LYS A 259 -4.68 6.80 -21.32
C LYS A 259 -4.33 6.58 -19.85
N LEU A 260 -3.04 6.52 -19.50
CA LEU A 260 -2.58 6.37 -18.13
C LEU A 260 -2.95 7.56 -17.22
N LEU A 261 -3.27 8.72 -17.82
CA LEU A 261 -3.67 9.92 -17.09
C LEU A 261 -5.17 10.24 -17.22
N ARG A 262 -5.92 9.47 -18.03
CA ARG A 262 -7.31 9.81 -18.36
C ARG A 262 -8.31 8.69 -18.13
N TRP A 263 -7.90 7.44 -18.13
CA TRP A 263 -8.83 6.32 -18.11
C TRP A 263 -8.35 5.19 -17.21
N PRO A 264 -9.24 4.64 -16.35
CA PRO A 264 -10.63 5.02 -16.17
C PRO A 264 -10.83 6.27 -15.29
N ASN A 265 -9.75 6.80 -14.71
CA ASN A 265 -9.78 7.97 -13.83
C ASN A 265 -9.05 9.13 -14.51
N ARG A 266 -9.69 10.29 -14.57
CA ARG A 266 -9.00 11.49 -15.01
C ARG A 266 -8.10 12.00 -13.89
N ILE A 267 -6.79 11.95 -14.10
CA ILE A 267 -5.79 12.50 -13.19
C ILE A 267 -5.72 14.01 -13.37
N THR A 268 -5.69 14.73 -12.27
CA THR A 268 -5.68 16.19 -12.18
C THR A 268 -4.57 16.64 -11.22
N ASP A 269 -4.36 17.94 -11.11
CA ASP A 269 -3.37 18.49 -10.19
C ASP A 269 -3.63 18.10 -8.73
N ALA A 270 -4.91 17.92 -8.35
CA ALA A 270 -5.30 17.46 -7.02
C ALA A 270 -4.81 16.04 -6.71
N ASP A 271 -4.61 15.19 -7.71
CA ASP A 271 -4.09 13.83 -7.50
C ASP A 271 -2.60 13.79 -7.13
N TRP A 272 -1.90 14.90 -7.27
CA TRP A 272 -0.50 15.06 -6.85
C TRP A 272 -0.35 15.70 -5.46
N SER A 273 -1.45 16.08 -4.82
CA SER A 273 -1.45 16.61 -3.45
C SER A 273 -1.23 15.51 -2.41
N ASP A 274 -0.68 15.90 -1.26
CA ASP A 274 -0.51 15.06 -0.07
C ASP A 274 0.39 13.81 -0.29
N TRP A 275 1.20 13.81 -1.35
CA TRP A 275 2.22 12.79 -1.52
C TRP A 275 3.22 12.87 -0.37
N VAL A 276 3.78 11.72 0.00
CA VAL A 276 4.70 11.60 1.13
C VAL A 276 6.08 11.12 0.68
N GLN A 277 7.11 11.61 1.35
CA GLN A 277 8.52 11.29 1.21
C GLN A 277 9.14 11.75 -0.12
N GLU A 278 8.58 11.35 -1.28
CA GLU A 278 9.17 11.63 -2.59
C GLU A 278 8.18 11.35 -3.72
N ARG A 279 8.42 11.93 -4.90
CA ARG A 279 7.64 11.69 -6.11
C ARG A 279 8.10 10.43 -6.84
N ALA A 280 9.40 10.32 -7.09
CA ALA A 280 9.96 9.26 -7.94
C ALA A 280 11.41 8.93 -7.56
N LEU A 281 11.78 7.66 -7.79
CA LEU A 281 13.07 7.06 -7.47
C LEU A 281 13.64 6.34 -8.67
N TYR A 282 14.98 6.34 -8.83
CA TYR A 282 15.66 5.62 -9.88
C TYR A 282 15.00 5.87 -11.25
N MET A 283 14.89 7.17 -11.60
CA MET A 283 14.34 7.55 -12.90
C MET A 283 15.39 7.28 -13.99
N PRO A 284 15.02 6.61 -15.10
CA PRO A 284 15.89 6.53 -16.25
C PRO A 284 16.26 7.93 -16.76
N SER A 285 17.56 8.16 -16.95
CA SER A 285 18.11 9.43 -17.47
C SER A 285 18.24 9.44 -18.98
N THR A 286 18.53 8.26 -19.60
CA THR A 286 18.46 8.05 -21.04
C THR A 286 17.33 7.07 -21.34
N ILE A 287 16.45 7.43 -22.24
CA ILE A 287 15.23 6.69 -22.56
C ILE A 287 15.16 6.50 -24.07
N ASP A 288 15.01 5.24 -24.51
CA ASP A 288 14.80 4.93 -25.93
C ASP A 288 13.53 5.64 -26.45
N GLU A 289 13.60 6.21 -27.66
CA GLU A 289 12.56 7.03 -28.28
C GLU A 289 11.19 6.31 -28.49
N ARG A 290 11.19 5.00 -28.45
CA ARG A 290 9.97 4.18 -28.56
C ARG A 290 9.10 4.28 -27.32
N TYR A 291 9.64 4.65 -26.16
CA TYR A 291 8.84 4.92 -24.98
C TYR A 291 8.19 6.30 -25.03
N ARG A 292 6.93 6.36 -24.67
CA ARG A 292 6.23 7.61 -24.39
C ARG A 292 6.45 7.97 -22.93
N THR A 293 6.72 9.24 -22.68
CA THR A 293 6.96 9.79 -21.34
C THR A 293 5.88 10.84 -21.04
N PRO A 294 4.73 10.46 -20.48
CA PRO A 294 3.59 11.37 -20.34
C PRO A 294 3.77 12.44 -19.27
N LEU A 295 4.75 12.31 -18.40
CA LEU A 295 5.01 13.21 -17.29
C LEU A 295 6.46 13.71 -17.28
N ALA A 296 6.65 14.93 -16.77
CA ALA A 296 7.94 15.46 -16.37
C ALA A 296 7.85 16.05 -14.97
N MET A 297 8.93 15.96 -14.21
CA MET A 297 9.04 16.50 -12.87
C MET A 297 10.50 16.76 -12.49
N GLN A 298 10.73 17.63 -11.51
CA GLN A 298 12.07 17.93 -11.02
C GLN A 298 12.01 18.48 -9.60
N ASP A 299 13.08 18.31 -8.86
CA ASP A 299 13.32 19.12 -7.66
C ASP A 299 13.78 20.53 -8.07
N PRO A 300 13.56 21.56 -7.22
CA PRO A 300 14.04 22.91 -7.51
C PRO A 300 15.54 22.92 -7.85
N GLU A 301 15.90 23.70 -8.86
CA GLU A 301 17.28 23.86 -9.33
C GLU A 301 17.91 22.60 -9.97
N GLU A 302 17.16 21.51 -10.09
CA GLU A 302 17.60 20.30 -10.77
C GLU A 302 17.07 20.22 -12.21
N PRO A 303 17.72 19.44 -13.09
CA PRO A 303 17.23 19.21 -14.44
C PRO A 303 15.90 18.47 -14.46
N GLU A 304 15.04 18.82 -15.43
CA GLU A 304 13.79 18.13 -15.67
C GLU A 304 14.01 16.65 -15.98
N GLN A 305 13.25 15.79 -15.28
CA GLN A 305 13.25 14.34 -15.45
C GLN A 305 11.95 13.86 -16.11
N ARG A 306 12.07 12.95 -17.08
CA ARG A 306 10.92 12.40 -17.84
C ARG A 306 10.69 10.91 -17.60
N GLY A 307 11.53 10.27 -16.82
CA GLY A 307 11.49 8.83 -16.54
C GLY A 307 10.46 8.39 -15.50
N ALA A 308 9.53 9.26 -15.07
CA ALA A 308 8.54 8.94 -14.05
C ALA A 308 7.59 7.81 -14.49
N ILE A 309 7.15 7.84 -15.74
CA ILE A 309 6.36 6.78 -16.39
C ILE A 309 6.92 6.59 -17.80
N LEU A 310 7.22 5.34 -18.14
CA LEU A 310 7.54 4.92 -19.50
C LEU A 310 6.39 4.04 -20.01
N ASP A 311 5.74 4.48 -21.08
CA ASP A 311 4.60 3.82 -21.69
C ASP A 311 4.98 3.32 -23.09
N LEU A 312 4.89 2.01 -23.32
CA LEU A 312 5.23 1.38 -24.57
C LEU A 312 4.06 0.52 -25.09
N PRO A 313 3.39 0.94 -26.15
CA PRO A 313 2.54 0.02 -26.93
C PRO A 313 3.39 -1.11 -27.52
N MET A 314 3.02 -2.38 -27.26
CA MET A 314 3.82 -3.53 -27.65
C MET A 314 2.90 -4.61 -28.25
N GLY A 315 2.89 -4.73 -29.59
CA GLY A 315 1.92 -5.57 -30.28
C GLY A 315 0.48 -5.11 -30.03
N ARG A 316 -0.38 -5.98 -29.49
CA ARG A 316 -1.75 -5.64 -29.11
C ARG A 316 -1.89 -5.15 -27.66
N GLY A 317 -0.83 -5.29 -26.88
CA GLY A 317 -0.81 -4.96 -25.45
C GLY A 317 0.02 -3.73 -25.13
N ARG A 318 0.45 -3.64 -23.87
CA ARG A 318 1.11 -2.47 -23.33
C ARG A 318 2.12 -2.86 -22.26
N TYR A 319 3.29 -2.27 -22.31
CA TYR A 319 4.28 -2.29 -21.23
C TYR A 319 4.34 -0.92 -20.57
N VAL A 320 4.27 -0.88 -19.25
CA VAL A 320 4.40 0.34 -18.45
C VAL A 320 5.48 0.13 -17.40
N TYR A 321 6.46 1.01 -17.35
CA TYR A 321 7.40 1.10 -16.24
C TYR A 321 7.12 2.40 -15.48
N THR A 322 7.11 2.35 -14.16
CA THR A 322 6.92 3.54 -13.34
C THR A 322 7.97 3.65 -12.25
N SER A 323 8.67 4.80 -12.21
CA SER A 323 9.59 5.21 -11.16
C SER A 323 8.87 5.93 -10.00
N LEU A 324 7.57 6.19 -10.13
CA LEU A 324 6.79 6.86 -9.09
C LEU A 324 6.78 6.03 -7.81
N SER A 325 6.90 6.68 -6.67
CA SER A 325 6.92 6.06 -5.35
C SER A 325 5.54 5.59 -4.88
N LEU A 326 4.76 4.95 -5.77
CA LEU A 326 3.39 4.50 -5.49
C LEU A 326 3.31 3.53 -4.31
N PHE A 327 4.34 2.70 -4.13
CA PHE A 327 4.47 1.79 -2.99
C PHE A 327 4.55 2.48 -1.62
N ARG A 328 4.84 3.81 -1.60
CA ARG A 328 4.78 4.66 -0.40
C ARG A 328 3.43 5.38 -0.29
N GLN A 329 2.91 5.85 -1.42
CA GLN A 329 1.67 6.61 -1.47
C GLN A 329 0.46 5.76 -1.09
N LEU A 330 0.39 4.53 -1.61
CA LEU A 330 -0.72 3.61 -1.32
C LEU A 330 -0.86 3.31 0.17
N PRO A 331 0.15 2.80 0.90
CA PRO A 331 0.00 2.52 2.33
C PRO A 331 -0.13 3.79 3.20
N SER A 332 0.17 4.97 2.67
CA SER A 332 -0.02 6.25 3.37
C SER A 332 -1.40 6.87 3.19
N GLY A 333 -2.24 6.28 2.35
CA GLY A 333 -3.61 6.76 2.15
C GLY A 333 -3.73 7.90 1.15
N VAL A 334 -2.78 8.06 0.21
CA VAL A 334 -2.80 9.12 -0.81
C VAL A 334 -3.79 8.77 -1.92
N PRO A 335 -4.92 9.51 -2.05
CA PRO A 335 -5.98 9.16 -3.00
C PRO A 335 -5.52 9.20 -4.45
N GLY A 336 -4.72 10.22 -4.82
CA GLY A 336 -4.21 10.38 -6.17
C GLY A 336 -3.28 9.24 -6.59
N GLY A 337 -2.45 8.74 -5.67
CA GLY A 337 -1.63 7.55 -5.90
C GLY A 337 -2.47 6.32 -6.23
N ALA A 338 -3.58 6.11 -5.50
CA ALA A 338 -4.50 5.01 -5.75
C ALA A 338 -5.21 5.14 -7.12
N ARG A 339 -5.68 6.33 -7.48
CA ARG A 339 -6.34 6.61 -8.76
C ARG A 339 -5.40 6.41 -9.95
N LEU A 340 -4.16 6.90 -9.83
CA LEU A 340 -3.13 6.75 -10.86
C LEU A 340 -2.74 5.28 -11.04
N PHE A 341 -2.61 4.53 -9.94
CA PHE A 341 -2.25 3.11 -10.01
C PHE A 341 -3.30 2.24 -10.70
N VAL A 342 -4.58 2.62 -10.60
CA VAL A 342 -5.70 1.91 -11.28
C VAL A 342 -5.75 2.20 -12.77
N ASN A 343 -5.20 3.30 -13.23
CA ASN A 343 -5.12 3.66 -14.65
C ASN A 343 -4.09 2.83 -15.42
#